data_2d595bcfc85ca7951ee68530360f2eed
#
_entry.id   2d595bcfc85ca7951ee68530360f2eed
#
_cell.length_a   1.000
_cell.length_b   1.000
_cell.length_c   1.000
_cell.angle_alpha   90.00
_cell.angle_beta   90.00
_cell.angle_gamma   90.00
#
_symmetry.space_group_name_H-M   'P 1'
#
loop_
_entity.id
_entity.type
_entity.pdbx_description
1 polymer ?
#
loop_
_entity_poly.entity_id
_entity_poly.type
_entity_poly.pdbx_seq_one_letter_code
_entity_poly.pdbx_strand_id
1 'polypeptide(L)'
;MKLKILFFVFLLVCSSCALDKRDIISSNFDFADIQLKHAFVEMDSVYKSTDKLLANPRNIDPNGFLRMVASHDWTSGFFPGELWYMYEYTKDDFWKEKARKQTELLEQEKWNGSTHDMGFKMYCSYGNGYRLTQDSGYKDILLLSAYTLIRRYNPKVGCIRSWDHNRDKWQYPVIIDNMMNLELLFWAFRTNGDSTFYQVAVDHARTTMKNHFRKDYSSYHVIDYD
;
A
#
# COMPACT_ATOMS: atom_id res chain seq x y z
N MET A 1 -48.77 -2.21 35.11
CA MET A 1 -47.68 -3.22 35.15
C MET A 1 -47.18 -3.67 33.79
N LYS A 2 -48.03 -3.85 32.81
CA LYS A 2 -47.63 -4.31 31.43
C LYS A 2 -46.79 -3.30 30.62
N LEU A 3 -46.96 -1.99 30.82
CA LEU A 3 -46.22 -0.94 30.08
C LEU A 3 -44.74 -0.81 30.52
N LYS A 4 -44.44 -1.04 31.82
CA LYS A 4 -43.07 -0.99 32.35
C LYS A 4 -42.21 -2.18 31.87
N ILE A 5 -42.82 -3.34 31.66
CA ILE A 5 -42.12 -4.52 31.14
C ILE A 5 -41.74 -4.35 29.68
N LEU A 6 -42.61 -3.70 28.86
CA LEU A 6 -42.32 -3.43 27.43
C LEU A 6 -41.16 -2.46 27.26
N PHE A 7 -41.03 -1.45 28.14
CA PHE A 7 -39.95 -0.48 28.10
C PHE A 7 -38.59 -1.10 28.50
N PHE A 8 -38.62 -2.07 29.42
CA PHE A 8 -37.40 -2.78 29.86
C PHE A 8 -36.91 -3.77 28.77
N VAL A 9 -37.81 -4.42 28.06
CA VAL A 9 -37.48 -5.31 26.93
C VAL A 9 -36.93 -4.51 25.74
N PHE A 10 -37.45 -3.30 25.47
CA PHE A 10 -36.93 -2.44 24.41
C PHE A 10 -35.53 -1.89 24.73
N LEU A 11 -35.22 -1.57 25.99
CA LEU A 11 -33.87 -1.20 26.44
C LEU A 11 -32.85 -2.36 26.30
N LEU A 12 -33.26 -3.59 26.53
CA LEU A 12 -32.38 -4.78 26.38
C LEU A 12 -32.09 -5.10 24.90
N VAL A 13 -33.03 -4.88 24.00
CA VAL A 13 -32.81 -5.10 22.54
C VAL A 13 -31.92 -4.03 21.94
N CYS A 14 -31.97 -2.78 22.41
CA CYS A 14 -31.07 -1.72 21.96
C CYS A 14 -29.62 -1.87 22.48
N SER A 15 -29.41 -2.59 23.58
CA SER A 15 -28.07 -2.83 24.14
C SER A 15 -27.29 -3.93 23.38
N SER A 16 -27.97 -4.81 22.66
CA SER A 16 -27.31 -5.93 21.93
C SER A 16 -26.64 -5.50 20.62
N CYS A 17 -26.99 -4.36 20.05
CA CYS A 17 -26.36 -3.84 18.81
C CYS A 17 -25.05 -3.07 19.01
N ALA A 18 -24.68 -2.70 20.24
CA ALA A 18 -23.49 -1.89 20.52
C ALA A 18 -22.24 -2.73 20.88
N LEU A 19 -22.40 -4.03 21.14
CA LEU A 19 -21.32 -4.91 21.61
C LEU A 19 -20.46 -5.50 20.48
N ASP A 20 -20.93 -5.48 19.24
CA ASP A 20 -20.38 -6.30 18.17
C ASP A 20 -19.18 -5.70 17.41
N LYS A 21 -19.02 -4.37 17.37
CA LYS A 21 -17.97 -3.75 16.52
C LYS A 21 -16.56 -3.85 17.10
N ARG A 22 -16.39 -3.83 18.41
CA ARG A 22 -15.08 -3.95 19.06
C ARG A 22 -14.57 -5.40 18.98
N ASP A 23 -15.46 -6.37 19.13
CA ASP A 23 -15.12 -7.79 19.05
C ASP A 23 -14.67 -8.17 17.62
N ILE A 24 -15.30 -7.63 16.58
CA ILE A 24 -14.90 -7.90 15.18
C ILE A 24 -13.50 -7.37 14.91
N ILE A 25 -13.17 -6.15 15.31
CA ILE A 25 -11.83 -5.57 15.08
C ILE A 25 -10.78 -6.38 15.84
N SER A 26 -10.98 -6.62 17.13
CA SER A 26 -10.05 -7.39 17.97
C SER A 26 -9.83 -8.79 17.40
N SER A 27 -10.91 -9.52 17.11
CA SER A 27 -10.80 -10.88 16.59
C SER A 27 -10.07 -10.97 15.23
N ASN A 28 -10.22 -9.95 14.37
CA ASN A 28 -9.47 -9.91 13.11
C ASN A 28 -7.98 -9.60 13.32
N PHE A 29 -7.62 -8.73 14.26
CA PHE A 29 -6.21 -8.52 14.61
C PHE A 29 -5.59 -9.74 15.28
N ASP A 30 -6.32 -10.44 16.15
CA ASP A 30 -5.87 -11.70 16.75
C ASP A 30 -5.66 -12.79 15.68
N PHE A 31 -6.55 -12.88 14.70
CA PHE A 31 -6.38 -13.76 13.56
C PHE A 31 -5.17 -13.37 12.71
N ALA A 32 -5.00 -12.09 12.41
CA ALA A 32 -3.85 -11.58 11.65
C ALA A 32 -2.52 -11.86 12.38
N ASP A 33 -2.47 -11.71 13.70
CA ASP A 33 -1.31 -12.05 14.53
C ASP A 33 -0.85 -13.50 14.29
N ILE A 34 -1.79 -14.44 14.33
CA ILE A 34 -1.51 -15.86 14.09
C ILE A 34 -0.99 -16.08 12.68
N GLN A 35 -1.69 -15.53 11.67
CA GLN A 35 -1.34 -15.73 10.26
C GLN A 35 0.03 -15.14 9.92
N LEU A 36 0.33 -13.93 10.39
CA LEU A 36 1.60 -13.25 10.13
C LEU A 36 2.77 -13.96 10.84
N LYS A 37 2.56 -14.51 12.04
CA LYS A 37 3.57 -15.35 12.71
C LYS A 37 3.85 -16.63 11.94
N HIS A 38 2.83 -17.29 11.40
CA HIS A 38 3.00 -18.42 10.49
C HIS A 38 3.76 -18.04 9.22
N ALA A 39 3.43 -16.90 8.61
CA ALA A 39 4.15 -16.41 7.45
C ALA A 39 5.66 -16.25 7.71
N PHE A 40 6.07 -15.75 8.88
CA PHE A 40 7.49 -15.66 9.23
C PHE A 40 8.19 -17.02 9.31
N VAL A 41 7.52 -18.05 9.81
CA VAL A 41 8.08 -19.43 9.85
C VAL A 41 8.31 -19.95 8.42
N GLU A 42 7.35 -19.74 7.54
CA GLU A 42 7.49 -20.13 6.13
C GLU A 42 8.56 -19.32 5.40
N MET A 43 8.62 -17.99 5.63
CA MET A 43 9.66 -17.12 5.09
C MET A 43 11.06 -17.59 5.47
N ASP A 44 11.28 -17.96 6.73
CA ASP A 44 12.57 -18.48 7.21
C ASP A 44 12.96 -19.78 6.49
N SER A 45 11.98 -20.64 6.19
CA SER A 45 12.19 -21.84 5.40
C SER A 45 12.60 -21.54 3.96
N VAL A 46 11.91 -20.58 3.32
CA VAL A 46 12.22 -20.14 1.96
C VAL A 46 13.61 -19.51 1.89
N TYR A 47 13.97 -18.63 2.82
CA TYR A 47 15.31 -18.01 2.84
C TYR A 47 16.44 -19.02 2.98
N LYS A 48 16.23 -20.12 3.71
CA LYS A 48 17.22 -21.21 3.84
C LYS A 48 17.32 -22.08 2.59
N SER A 49 16.31 -22.08 1.74
CA SER A 49 16.23 -22.96 0.56
C SER A 49 16.73 -22.32 -0.74
N THR A 50 17.09 -21.03 -0.73
CA THR A 50 17.47 -20.30 -1.94
C THR A 50 18.49 -19.20 -1.68
N ASP A 51 19.41 -19.00 -2.64
CA ASP A 51 20.35 -17.87 -2.66
C ASP A 51 19.76 -16.62 -3.34
N LYS A 52 18.50 -16.66 -3.76
CA LYS A 52 17.84 -15.50 -4.39
C LYS A 52 17.61 -14.39 -3.37
N LEU A 53 17.82 -13.13 -3.78
CA LEU A 53 17.49 -11.95 -3.00
C LEU A 53 15.98 -11.74 -3.01
N LEU A 54 15.30 -12.33 -2.04
CA LEU A 54 13.88 -12.18 -1.82
C LEU A 54 13.63 -11.16 -0.69
N ALA A 55 12.60 -10.35 -0.82
CA ALA A 55 12.24 -9.34 0.18
C ALA A 55 11.02 -9.78 0.99
N ASN A 56 9.85 -9.83 0.35
CA ASN A 56 8.59 -9.97 1.06
C ASN A 56 7.68 -11.03 0.40
N PRO A 57 6.74 -11.61 1.15
CA PRO A 57 5.73 -12.50 0.59
C PRO A 57 4.76 -11.74 -0.32
N ARG A 58 4.23 -12.44 -1.31
CA ARG A 58 3.25 -11.92 -2.26
C ARG A 58 1.88 -12.60 -2.14
N ASN A 59 1.87 -13.91 -2.16
CA ASN A 59 0.66 -14.72 -2.13
C ASN A 59 1.00 -16.17 -1.78
N ILE A 60 -0.03 -16.97 -1.56
CA ILE A 60 0.09 -18.43 -1.51
C ILE A 60 -0.02 -18.97 -2.93
N ASP A 61 0.85 -19.87 -3.33
CA ASP A 61 0.83 -20.52 -4.63
C ASP A 61 -0.28 -21.60 -4.71
N PRO A 62 -0.60 -22.16 -5.90
CA PRO A 62 -1.63 -23.20 -6.03
C PRO A 62 -1.36 -24.48 -5.22
N ASN A 63 -0.13 -24.72 -4.79
CA ASN A 63 0.25 -25.89 -3.97
C ASN A 63 0.19 -25.58 -2.47
N GLY A 64 -0.19 -24.36 -2.09
CA GLY A 64 -0.32 -23.95 -0.69
C GLY A 64 0.98 -23.39 -0.08
N PHE A 65 2.03 -23.14 -0.87
CA PHE A 65 3.30 -22.60 -0.37
C PHE A 65 3.36 -21.08 -0.50
N LEU A 66 4.03 -20.44 0.45
CA LEU A 66 4.27 -19.01 0.46
C LEU A 66 5.20 -18.62 -0.70
N ARG A 67 4.70 -17.78 -1.62
CA ARG A 67 5.50 -17.21 -2.70
C ARG A 67 6.16 -15.91 -2.25
N MET A 68 7.48 -15.91 -2.18
CA MET A 68 8.28 -14.73 -1.91
C MET A 68 8.70 -14.02 -3.21
N VAL A 69 8.86 -12.70 -3.14
CA VAL A 69 9.29 -11.86 -4.26
C VAL A 69 10.45 -10.95 -3.89
N ALA A 70 11.21 -10.51 -4.90
CA ALA A 70 12.26 -9.52 -4.72
C ALA A 70 11.67 -8.11 -4.45
N SER A 71 12.50 -7.19 -3.99
CA SER A 71 12.10 -5.81 -3.65
C SER A 71 11.45 -5.05 -4.81
N HIS A 72 11.84 -5.33 -6.05
CA HIS A 72 11.31 -4.65 -7.24
C HIS A 72 9.88 -5.07 -7.63
N ASP A 73 9.35 -6.16 -7.07
CA ASP A 73 7.95 -6.53 -7.29
C ASP A 73 7.01 -5.45 -6.72
N TRP A 74 5.96 -5.13 -7.48
CA TRP A 74 5.03 -4.05 -7.10
C TRP A 74 4.30 -4.31 -5.76
N THR A 75 4.18 -5.58 -5.37
CA THR A 75 3.51 -5.97 -4.11
C THR A 75 4.42 -5.89 -2.88
N SER A 76 5.73 -5.69 -3.06
CA SER A 76 6.72 -5.84 -2.00
C SER A 76 6.53 -4.91 -0.79
N GLY A 77 5.81 -3.80 -0.96
CA GLY A 77 5.55 -2.84 0.13
C GLY A 77 4.36 -3.17 1.01
N PHE A 78 3.47 -4.08 0.60
CA PHE A 78 2.22 -4.32 1.35
C PHE A 78 2.47 -5.10 2.63
N PHE A 79 3.25 -6.18 2.58
CA PHE A 79 3.53 -6.98 3.77
C PHE A 79 4.17 -6.15 4.91
N PRO A 80 5.24 -5.37 4.69
CA PRO A 80 5.72 -4.47 5.74
C PRO A 80 4.68 -3.44 6.17
N GLY A 81 3.79 -2.99 5.27
CA GLY A 81 2.67 -2.13 5.62
C GLY A 81 1.70 -2.79 6.62
N GLU A 82 1.36 -4.05 6.41
CA GLU A 82 0.53 -4.85 7.34
C GLU A 82 1.19 -4.98 8.72
N LEU A 83 2.51 -5.20 8.76
CA LEU A 83 3.25 -5.28 10.01
C LEU A 83 3.25 -3.95 10.79
N TRP A 84 3.31 -2.80 10.08
CA TRP A 84 3.16 -1.49 10.69
C TRP A 84 1.75 -1.29 11.27
N TYR A 85 0.69 -1.78 10.62
CA TYR A 85 -0.66 -1.77 11.19
C TYR A 85 -0.78 -2.67 12.41
N MET A 86 -0.13 -3.84 12.43
CA MET A 86 -0.05 -4.67 13.63
C MET A 86 0.59 -3.93 14.81
N TYR A 87 1.70 -3.23 14.56
CA TYR A 87 2.32 -2.38 15.58
C TYR A 87 1.41 -1.24 16.02
N GLU A 88 0.73 -0.58 15.08
CA GLU A 88 -0.18 0.52 15.39
C GLU A 88 -1.32 0.08 16.32
N TYR A 89 -1.86 -1.11 16.08
CA TYR A 89 -2.95 -1.65 16.87
C TYR A 89 -2.49 -2.21 18.21
N THR A 90 -1.47 -3.07 18.23
CA THR A 90 -1.03 -3.82 19.41
C THR A 90 -0.11 -3.03 20.32
N LYS A 91 0.65 -2.07 19.78
CA LYS A 91 1.78 -1.38 20.43
C LYS A 91 2.92 -2.32 20.85
N ASP A 92 2.95 -3.54 20.33
CA ASP A 92 3.98 -4.52 20.62
C ASP A 92 5.23 -4.24 19.78
N ASP A 93 6.38 -4.03 20.44
CA ASP A 93 7.65 -3.77 19.77
C ASP A 93 8.10 -4.94 18.89
N PHE A 94 7.63 -6.17 19.11
CA PHE A 94 7.85 -7.29 18.19
C PHE A 94 7.41 -6.95 16.77
N TRP A 95 6.20 -6.38 16.60
CA TRP A 95 5.68 -5.99 15.29
C TRP A 95 6.44 -4.82 14.70
N LYS A 96 6.87 -3.86 15.53
CA LYS A 96 7.70 -2.73 15.09
C LYS A 96 9.04 -3.18 14.51
N GLU A 97 9.73 -4.09 15.19
CA GLU A 97 11.00 -4.63 14.73
C GLU A 97 10.85 -5.43 13.43
N LYS A 98 9.80 -6.27 13.35
CA LYS A 98 9.49 -7.01 12.14
C LYS A 98 9.16 -6.08 10.97
N ALA A 99 8.32 -5.07 11.20
CA ALA A 99 7.95 -4.07 10.20
C ALA A 99 9.18 -3.30 9.69
N ARG A 100 10.05 -2.85 10.60
CA ARG A 100 11.30 -2.15 10.28
C ARG A 100 12.18 -3.02 9.38
N LYS A 101 12.46 -4.25 9.81
CA LYS A 101 13.31 -5.19 9.07
C LYS A 101 12.80 -5.44 7.63
N GLN A 102 11.49 -5.68 7.48
CA GLN A 102 10.91 -5.94 6.16
C GLN A 102 10.82 -4.67 5.30
N THR A 103 10.62 -3.50 5.90
CA THR A 103 10.64 -2.21 5.21
C THR A 103 12.03 -1.91 4.63
N GLU A 104 13.09 -2.09 5.42
CA GLU A 104 14.48 -1.74 5.04
C GLU A 104 15.00 -2.58 3.86
N LEU A 105 14.44 -3.79 3.63
CA LEU A 105 14.73 -4.58 2.43
C LEU A 105 14.34 -3.89 1.11
N LEU A 106 13.52 -2.86 1.18
CA LEU A 106 13.03 -2.12 0.02
C LEU A 106 13.81 -0.82 -0.24
N GLU A 107 14.83 -0.49 0.54
CA GLU A 107 15.48 0.81 0.47
C GLU A 107 15.97 1.18 -0.93
N GLN A 108 16.55 0.23 -1.64
CA GLN A 108 17.05 0.43 -3.02
C GLN A 108 15.97 0.84 -4.01
N GLU A 109 14.69 0.52 -3.73
CA GLU A 109 13.57 0.85 -4.61
C GLU A 109 13.31 2.36 -4.70
N LYS A 110 13.82 3.18 -3.78
CA LYS A 110 13.76 4.64 -3.87
C LYS A 110 14.32 5.20 -5.17
N TRP A 111 15.18 4.44 -5.86
CA TRP A 111 15.77 4.80 -7.15
C TRP A 111 15.10 4.13 -8.35
N ASN A 112 14.13 3.26 -8.13
CA ASN A 112 13.51 2.46 -9.18
C ASN A 112 12.57 3.28 -10.06
N GLY A 113 13.10 3.89 -11.11
CA GLY A 113 12.35 4.67 -12.11
C GLY A 113 11.68 3.84 -13.20
N SER A 114 11.65 2.50 -13.12
CA SER A 114 11.08 1.64 -14.17
C SER A 114 9.58 1.36 -14.00
N THR A 115 9.01 1.75 -12.87
CA THR A 115 7.60 1.49 -12.49
C THR A 115 6.95 2.72 -11.87
N HIS A 116 5.63 2.79 -11.93
CA HIS A 116 4.83 3.78 -11.20
C HIS A 116 4.50 3.37 -9.76
N ASP A 117 4.75 2.10 -9.37
CA ASP A 117 4.30 1.49 -8.10
C ASP A 117 5.07 2.00 -6.87
N MET A 118 5.57 3.23 -6.91
CA MET A 118 6.36 3.80 -5.82
C MET A 118 5.51 4.06 -4.58
N GLY A 119 4.24 4.40 -4.74
CA GLY A 119 3.30 4.49 -3.62
C GLY A 119 3.07 3.12 -2.96
N PHE A 120 2.80 2.09 -3.75
CA PHE A 120 2.60 0.73 -3.26
C PHE A 120 3.83 0.18 -2.53
N LYS A 121 5.03 0.37 -3.10
CA LYS A 121 6.26 -0.13 -2.49
C LYS A 121 6.72 0.72 -1.31
N MET A 122 6.83 2.03 -1.50
CA MET A 122 7.50 2.91 -0.56
C MET A 122 6.54 3.57 0.44
N TYR A 123 5.34 4.00 -0.01
CA TYR A 123 4.43 4.69 0.91
C TYR A 123 3.66 3.73 1.81
N CYS A 124 3.33 2.52 1.33
CA CYS A 124 2.76 1.48 2.18
C CYS A 124 3.74 0.99 3.26
N SER A 125 5.05 0.93 2.97
CA SER A 125 6.10 0.48 3.88
C SER A 125 6.71 1.64 4.69
N TYR A 126 7.63 2.40 4.09
CA TYR A 126 8.29 3.54 4.71
C TYR A 126 7.32 4.63 5.15
N GLY A 127 6.21 4.85 4.43
CA GLY A 127 5.20 5.85 4.78
C GLY A 127 4.53 5.54 6.12
N ASN A 128 4.10 4.29 6.33
CA ASN A 128 3.56 3.86 7.63
C ASN A 128 4.65 3.88 8.71
N GLY A 129 5.87 3.44 8.39
CA GLY A 129 7.00 3.53 9.30
C GLY A 129 7.29 4.95 9.76
N TYR A 130 7.36 5.91 8.82
CA TYR A 130 7.55 7.33 9.16
C TYR A 130 6.40 7.89 9.99
N ARG A 131 5.17 7.60 9.61
CA ARG A 131 3.96 8.06 10.35
C ARG A 131 3.99 7.63 11.82
N LEU A 132 4.45 6.42 12.09
CA LEU A 132 4.42 5.82 13.43
C LEU A 132 5.67 6.09 14.26
N THR A 133 6.82 6.32 13.63
CA THR A 133 8.11 6.46 14.33
C THR A 133 8.73 7.85 14.23
N GLN A 134 8.34 8.66 13.24
CA GLN A 134 8.94 9.95 12.90
C GLN A 134 10.43 9.85 12.54
N ASP A 135 10.86 8.69 12.04
CA ASP A 135 12.25 8.45 11.61
C ASP A 135 12.61 9.35 10.41
N SER A 136 13.58 10.24 10.59
CA SER A 136 13.99 11.21 9.55
C SER A 136 14.59 10.52 8.33
N GLY A 137 15.27 9.39 8.49
CA GLY A 137 15.79 8.59 7.37
C GLY A 137 14.66 8.06 6.47
N TYR A 138 13.54 7.64 7.07
CA TYR A 138 12.37 7.21 6.31
C TYR A 138 11.74 8.36 5.52
N LYS A 139 11.71 9.58 6.11
CA LYS A 139 11.25 10.78 5.41
C LYS A 139 12.09 11.05 4.17
N ASP A 140 13.41 10.97 4.27
CA ASP A 140 14.33 11.25 3.16
C ASP A 140 14.19 10.20 2.04
N ILE A 141 14.04 8.93 2.39
CA ILE A 141 13.76 7.84 1.45
C ILE A 141 12.45 8.09 0.70
N LEU A 142 11.40 8.50 1.40
CA LEU A 142 10.09 8.80 0.79
C LEU A 142 10.14 10.00 -0.15
N LEU A 143 10.81 11.09 0.22
CA LEU A 143 10.99 12.26 -0.65
C LEU A 143 11.74 11.87 -1.93
N LEU A 144 12.80 11.09 -1.80
CA LEU A 144 13.55 10.59 -2.95
C LEU A 144 12.70 9.69 -3.85
N SER A 145 11.87 8.82 -3.25
CA SER A 145 10.92 7.97 -3.97
C SER A 145 9.90 8.81 -4.75
N ALA A 146 9.42 9.90 -4.17
CA ALA A 146 8.51 10.82 -4.85
C ALA A 146 9.19 11.52 -6.03
N TYR A 147 10.45 11.98 -5.89
CA TYR A 147 11.22 12.51 -7.01
C TYR A 147 11.46 11.48 -8.11
N THR A 148 11.70 10.22 -7.74
CA THR A 148 11.84 9.13 -8.71
C THR A 148 10.53 8.90 -9.48
N LEU A 149 9.37 8.94 -8.80
CA LEU A 149 8.06 8.75 -9.43
C LEU A 149 7.73 9.85 -10.44
N ILE A 150 7.94 11.13 -10.09
CA ILE A 150 7.58 12.25 -10.99
C ILE A 150 8.42 12.28 -12.27
N ARG A 151 9.60 11.63 -12.32
CA ARG A 151 10.40 11.49 -13.55
C ARG A 151 9.69 10.71 -14.66
N ARG A 152 8.65 9.95 -14.30
CA ARG A 152 7.81 9.22 -15.27
C ARG A 152 6.64 10.05 -15.82
N TYR A 153 6.49 11.29 -15.34
CA TYR A 153 5.45 12.19 -15.81
C TYR A 153 5.81 12.81 -17.17
N ASN A 154 4.83 12.87 -18.06
CA ASN A 154 4.94 13.59 -19.33
C ASN A 154 3.89 14.71 -19.38
N PRO A 155 4.30 15.98 -19.44
CA PRO A 155 3.35 17.11 -19.42
C PRO A 155 2.46 17.19 -20.68
N LYS A 156 2.87 16.59 -21.83
CA LYS A 156 2.03 16.54 -23.03
C LYS A 156 0.87 15.55 -22.86
N VAL A 157 1.12 14.45 -22.17
CA VAL A 157 0.09 13.45 -21.83
C VAL A 157 -0.70 13.86 -20.60
N GLY A 158 -0.06 14.53 -19.64
CA GLY A 158 -0.63 14.88 -18.34
C GLY A 158 -0.73 13.71 -17.38
N CYS A 159 0.06 12.64 -17.59
CA CYS A 159 0.07 11.45 -16.73
C CYS A 159 1.48 10.94 -16.45
N ILE A 160 1.59 10.13 -15.40
CA ILE A 160 2.74 9.30 -15.05
C ILE A 160 2.61 7.98 -15.83
N ARG A 161 3.64 7.59 -16.59
CA ARG A 161 3.68 6.33 -17.34
C ARG A 161 3.80 5.14 -16.39
N SER A 162 3.02 4.09 -16.65
CA SER A 162 2.95 2.93 -15.75
C SER A 162 4.12 1.97 -15.88
N TRP A 163 4.50 1.56 -17.10
CA TRP A 163 5.60 0.62 -17.33
C TRP A 163 6.34 0.93 -18.63
N ASP A 164 7.47 0.23 -18.87
CA ASP A 164 8.37 0.46 -20.00
C ASP A 164 8.57 -0.79 -20.89
N HIS A 165 7.91 -1.89 -20.56
CA HIS A 165 7.99 -3.13 -21.35
C HIS A 165 6.92 -3.20 -22.46
N ASN A 166 7.07 -4.15 -23.41
CA ASN A 166 6.18 -4.35 -24.54
C ASN A 166 5.94 -3.06 -25.34
N ARG A 167 7.03 -2.38 -25.72
CA ARG A 167 6.99 -1.10 -26.46
C ARG A 167 6.48 -1.24 -27.90
N ASP A 168 6.44 -2.44 -28.41
CA ASP A 168 5.79 -2.80 -29.67
C ASP A 168 4.26 -2.70 -29.61
N LYS A 169 3.70 -2.84 -28.39
CA LYS A 169 2.27 -2.78 -28.11
C LYS A 169 1.84 -1.47 -27.43
N TRP A 170 2.69 -0.92 -26.57
CA TRP A 170 2.37 0.21 -25.71
C TRP A 170 3.34 1.37 -25.92
N GLN A 171 2.83 2.54 -26.30
CA GLN A 171 3.64 3.75 -26.43
C GLN A 171 3.78 4.48 -25.09
N TYR A 172 2.66 4.78 -24.45
CA TYR A 172 2.60 5.44 -23.16
C TYR A 172 1.48 4.89 -22.30
N PRO A 173 1.62 3.68 -21.76
CA PRO A 173 0.56 3.03 -21.00
C PRO A 173 0.33 3.69 -19.65
N VAL A 174 -0.92 3.92 -19.31
CA VAL A 174 -1.38 4.40 -18.01
C VAL A 174 -2.48 3.47 -17.49
N ILE A 175 -2.22 2.83 -16.36
CA ILE A 175 -3.18 1.97 -15.67
C ILE A 175 -3.92 2.74 -14.58
N ILE A 176 -5.19 2.43 -14.36
CA ILE A 176 -6.07 3.18 -13.46
C ILE A 176 -5.57 3.19 -12.00
N ASP A 177 -4.91 2.12 -11.55
CA ASP A 177 -4.40 2.01 -10.18
C ASP A 177 -3.22 2.94 -9.87
N ASN A 178 -2.62 3.56 -10.90
CA ASN A 178 -1.63 4.62 -10.70
C ASN A 178 -2.17 5.77 -9.84
N MET A 179 -3.50 5.97 -9.82
CA MET A 179 -4.17 6.91 -8.92
C MET A 179 -3.85 6.68 -7.45
N MET A 180 -3.65 5.43 -7.03
CA MET A 180 -3.33 5.09 -5.64
C MET A 180 -1.88 5.47 -5.28
N ASN A 181 -0.98 5.56 -6.25
CA ASN A 181 0.41 5.96 -6.06
C ASN A 181 0.58 7.48 -5.88
N LEU A 182 -0.44 8.29 -6.22
CA LEU A 182 -0.41 9.74 -6.07
C LEU A 182 -0.40 10.19 -4.60
N GLU A 183 -0.82 9.35 -3.67
CA GLU A 183 -0.80 9.65 -2.24
C GLU A 183 0.62 10.00 -1.76
N LEU A 184 1.63 9.30 -2.26
CA LEU A 184 3.04 9.62 -2.03
C LEU A 184 3.40 11.06 -2.47
N LEU A 185 2.89 11.50 -3.62
CA LEU A 185 3.15 12.84 -4.14
C LEU A 185 2.47 13.93 -3.31
N PHE A 186 1.22 13.74 -2.89
CA PHE A 186 0.54 14.68 -2.00
C PHE A 186 1.20 14.75 -0.63
N TRP A 187 1.71 13.63 -0.12
CA TRP A 187 2.50 13.60 1.10
C TRP A 187 3.81 14.39 0.94
N ALA A 188 4.54 14.18 -0.15
CA ALA A 188 5.79 14.87 -0.44
C ALA A 188 5.59 16.38 -0.52
N PHE A 189 4.56 16.84 -1.23
CA PHE A 189 4.20 18.27 -1.28
C PHE A 189 3.95 18.84 0.12
N ARG A 190 3.15 18.18 0.96
CA ARG A 190 2.89 18.65 2.33
C ARG A 190 4.13 18.66 3.20
N THR A 191 5.12 17.83 2.88
CA THR A 191 6.33 17.66 3.69
C THR A 191 7.40 18.70 3.37
N ASN A 192 7.60 19.05 2.08
CA ASN A 192 8.68 19.94 1.66
C ASN A 192 8.23 21.21 0.93
N GLY A 193 6.94 21.35 0.61
CA GLY A 193 6.38 22.51 -0.08
C GLY A 193 6.63 22.58 -1.59
N ASP A 194 7.30 21.59 -2.19
CA ASP A 194 7.55 21.55 -3.63
C ASP A 194 6.25 21.31 -4.41
N SER A 195 5.74 22.37 -5.03
CA SER A 195 4.47 22.35 -5.77
C SER A 195 4.49 21.43 -7.00
N THR A 196 5.66 21.00 -7.48
CA THR A 196 5.78 20.07 -8.59
C THR A 196 5.07 18.76 -8.29
N PHE A 197 5.19 18.25 -7.06
CA PHE A 197 4.49 17.02 -6.64
C PHE A 197 2.98 17.16 -6.72
N TYR A 198 2.45 18.28 -6.21
CA TYR A 198 1.03 18.57 -6.26
C TYR A 198 0.53 18.69 -7.71
N GLN A 199 1.24 19.45 -8.55
CA GLN A 199 0.88 19.68 -9.93
C GLN A 199 0.82 18.36 -10.72
N VAL A 200 1.87 17.53 -10.63
CA VAL A 200 1.92 16.22 -11.29
C VAL A 200 0.77 15.31 -10.83
N ALA A 201 0.50 15.25 -9.52
CA ALA A 201 -0.58 14.43 -8.99
C ALA A 201 -1.96 14.91 -9.48
N VAL A 202 -2.21 16.22 -9.49
CA VAL A 202 -3.49 16.79 -9.93
C VAL A 202 -3.68 16.63 -11.44
N ASP A 203 -2.65 16.85 -12.25
CA ASP A 203 -2.71 16.66 -13.70
C ASP A 203 -3.01 15.21 -14.06
N HIS A 204 -2.29 14.26 -13.41
CA HIS A 204 -2.56 12.85 -13.59
C HIS A 204 -4.01 12.50 -13.23
N ALA A 205 -4.49 12.95 -12.08
CA ALA A 205 -5.86 12.68 -11.63
C ALA A 205 -6.91 13.26 -12.59
N ARG A 206 -6.72 14.49 -13.08
CA ARG A 206 -7.63 15.14 -14.04
C ARG A 206 -7.67 14.41 -15.38
N THR A 207 -6.50 14.02 -15.89
CA THR A 207 -6.39 13.28 -17.15
C THR A 207 -7.03 11.89 -17.01
N THR A 208 -6.80 11.20 -15.90
CA THR A 208 -7.44 9.93 -15.59
C THR A 208 -8.95 10.06 -15.49
N MET A 209 -9.46 11.06 -14.78
CA MET A 209 -10.89 11.31 -14.66
C MET A 209 -11.54 11.55 -16.03
N LYS A 210 -10.86 12.28 -16.92
CA LYS A 210 -11.37 12.60 -18.26
C LYS A 210 -11.39 11.38 -19.20
N ASN A 211 -10.36 10.52 -19.14
CA ASN A 211 -10.12 9.53 -20.18
C ASN A 211 -10.40 8.09 -19.73
N HIS A 212 -10.21 7.75 -18.44
CA HIS A 212 -10.38 6.39 -17.93
C HIS A 212 -11.81 6.03 -17.57
N PHE A 213 -12.71 7.02 -17.38
CA PHE A 213 -14.10 6.75 -17.03
C PHE A 213 -15.02 6.81 -18.24
N ARG A 214 -15.93 5.84 -18.34
CA ARG A 214 -17.01 5.82 -19.31
C ARG A 214 -18.21 6.63 -18.79
N LYS A 215 -19.20 6.84 -19.66
CA LYS A 215 -20.43 7.56 -19.29
C LYS A 215 -21.25 6.90 -18.18
N ASP A 216 -21.11 5.58 -18.03
CA ASP A 216 -21.74 4.78 -16.98
C ASP A 216 -20.90 4.67 -15.69
N TYR A 217 -19.82 5.46 -15.59
CA TYR A 217 -18.85 5.49 -14.49
C TYR A 217 -17.99 4.22 -14.33
N SER A 218 -18.08 3.25 -15.23
CA SER A 218 -17.11 2.19 -15.29
C SER A 218 -15.76 2.70 -15.82
N SER A 219 -14.64 2.07 -15.44
CA SER A 219 -13.30 2.50 -15.86
C SER A 219 -12.68 1.56 -16.90
N TYR A 220 -11.87 2.14 -17.79
CA TYR A 220 -10.86 1.38 -18.51
C TYR A 220 -9.72 1.04 -17.56
N HIS A 221 -9.26 -0.20 -17.60
CA HIS A 221 -8.14 -0.62 -16.77
C HIS A 221 -6.82 0.03 -17.21
N VAL A 222 -6.57 0.03 -18.52
CA VAL A 222 -5.38 0.62 -19.15
C VAL A 222 -5.80 1.50 -20.32
N ILE A 223 -5.18 2.67 -20.44
CA ILE A 223 -5.20 3.51 -21.64
C ILE A 223 -3.78 3.72 -22.11
N ASP A 224 -3.57 3.60 -23.42
CA ASP A 224 -2.32 3.97 -24.07
C ASP A 224 -2.45 5.34 -24.70
N TYR A 225 -1.49 6.21 -24.47
CA TYR A 225 -1.43 7.55 -25.05
C TYR A 225 -0.34 7.58 -26.11
N ASP A 226 -0.68 8.05 -27.31
CA ASP A 226 0.20 8.28 -28.46
C ASP A 226 0.64 9.75 -28.60
#